data_fa06fda6de72274c841d4528a472c378
#
_entry.id   fa06fda6de72274c841d4528a472c378
#
_cell.length_a   1.000
_cell.length_b   1.000
_cell.length_c   1.000
_cell.angle_alpha   90.00
_cell.angle_beta   90.00
_cell.angle_gamma   90.00
#
_symmetry.space_group_name_H-M   'P 1'
#
loop_
_entity.id
_entity.type
_entity.pdbx_description
1 polymer ?
#
loop_
_entity_poly.entity_id
_entity_poly.type
_entity_poly.pdbx_seq_one_letter_code
_entity_poly.pdbx_strand_id
1 'polypeptide(L)'
;MLFVNFVAEVNLIEMAMNKKLYRSILCGWIAALACMALLWCVAVCHSARQGKAAVKEVAKENLCEAVELELDREFERMKIPYSRFFGEKKHTKRLSVTEKGMFEVMIDSVKETQALYSLEVMGAKVDVLFSLDSFPLERIYDNWQERIKNSQNGVSSTLFLKRTPLGEDAAQESYLGDSTICFPQNELGTYYLDCMYTTVLTAYLLPAFWQSVDWTSTWILLLSCVWLILFFS
;
A
#
# COMPACT_ATOMS: atom_id res chain seq x y z
N MET A 1 -31.73 -31.16 -69.64
CA MET A 1 -30.65 -30.21 -69.38
C MET A 1 -31.00 -29.15 -68.32
N LEU A 2 -32.25 -28.66 -68.21
CA LEU A 2 -32.70 -27.72 -67.20
C LEU A 2 -32.67 -28.20 -65.75
N PHE A 3 -32.94 -29.49 -65.50
CA PHE A 3 -32.99 -30.05 -64.14
C PHE A 3 -31.61 -30.20 -63.49
N VAL A 4 -30.57 -30.45 -64.28
CA VAL A 4 -29.18 -30.58 -63.79
C VAL A 4 -28.64 -29.22 -63.38
N ASN A 5 -28.99 -28.11 -64.06
CA ASN A 5 -28.60 -26.79 -63.71
C ASN A 5 -29.30 -26.31 -62.40
N PHE A 6 -30.56 -26.67 -62.19
CA PHE A 6 -31.29 -26.31 -61.00
C PHE A 6 -30.72 -26.99 -59.73
N VAL A 7 -30.38 -28.29 -59.84
CA VAL A 7 -29.78 -29.01 -58.70
C VAL A 7 -28.37 -28.47 -58.40
N ALA A 8 -27.61 -28.05 -59.40
CA ALA A 8 -26.31 -27.41 -59.20
C ALA A 8 -26.41 -26.02 -58.49
N GLU A 9 -27.40 -25.21 -58.88
CA GLU A 9 -27.67 -23.92 -58.27
C GLU A 9 -28.13 -24.08 -56.80
N VAL A 10 -29.03 -25.04 -56.47
CA VAL A 10 -29.46 -25.33 -55.10
C VAL A 10 -28.31 -25.75 -54.24
N ASN A 11 -27.43 -26.65 -54.71
CA ASN A 11 -26.24 -27.07 -53.99
C ASN A 11 -25.26 -25.92 -53.75
N LEU A 12 -25.06 -25.01 -54.70
CA LEU A 12 -24.22 -23.83 -54.55
C LEU A 12 -24.75 -22.85 -53.51
N ILE A 13 -26.10 -22.64 -53.50
CA ILE A 13 -26.76 -21.77 -52.50
C ILE A 13 -26.64 -22.39 -51.12
N GLU A 14 -26.86 -23.69 -51.00
CA GLU A 14 -26.72 -24.40 -49.70
C GLU A 14 -25.29 -24.38 -49.17
N MET A 15 -24.31 -24.57 -50.05
CA MET A 15 -22.88 -24.47 -49.68
C MET A 15 -22.47 -23.02 -49.30
N ALA A 16 -23.00 -22.02 -50.02
CA ALA A 16 -22.76 -20.61 -49.68
C ALA A 16 -23.45 -20.18 -48.38
N MET A 17 -24.64 -20.72 -48.09
CA MET A 17 -25.39 -20.46 -46.86
C MET A 17 -24.70 -21.12 -45.65
N ASN A 18 -24.21 -22.35 -45.79
CA ASN A 18 -23.40 -23.04 -44.77
C ASN A 18 -22.09 -22.31 -44.48
N LYS A 19 -21.43 -21.77 -45.51
CA LYS A 19 -20.19 -20.99 -45.34
C LYS A 19 -20.43 -19.67 -44.65
N LYS A 20 -21.55 -19.02 -44.88
CA LYS A 20 -21.97 -17.76 -44.22
C LYS A 20 -22.35 -17.99 -42.75
N LEU A 21 -23.09 -19.08 -42.48
CA LEU A 21 -23.46 -19.52 -41.13
C LEU A 21 -22.20 -19.86 -40.31
N TYR A 22 -21.27 -20.66 -40.89
CA TYR A 22 -20.01 -21.00 -40.23
C TYR A 22 -19.16 -19.77 -39.87
N ARG A 23 -19.06 -18.78 -40.79
CA ARG A 23 -18.37 -17.51 -40.51
C ARG A 23 -19.03 -16.72 -39.39
N SER A 24 -20.36 -16.68 -39.36
CA SER A 24 -21.11 -15.97 -38.29
C SER A 24 -20.86 -16.63 -36.93
N ILE A 25 -20.89 -17.96 -36.86
CA ILE A 25 -20.62 -18.71 -35.63
C ILE A 25 -19.17 -18.47 -35.17
N LEU A 26 -18.21 -18.56 -36.10
CA LEU A 26 -16.80 -18.33 -35.80
C LEU A 26 -16.57 -16.89 -35.26
N CYS A 27 -17.17 -15.87 -35.87
CA CYS A 27 -17.11 -14.50 -35.40
C CYS A 27 -17.71 -14.36 -34.00
N GLY A 28 -18.83 -15.02 -33.72
CA GLY A 28 -19.45 -15.07 -32.40
C GLY A 28 -18.53 -15.65 -31.31
N TRP A 29 -17.86 -16.78 -31.63
CA TRP A 29 -16.89 -17.38 -30.73
C TRP A 29 -15.66 -16.50 -30.48
N ILE A 30 -15.13 -15.86 -31.51
CA ILE A 30 -13.99 -14.93 -31.36
C ILE A 30 -14.40 -13.75 -30.48
N ALA A 31 -15.59 -13.19 -30.71
CA ALA A 31 -16.10 -12.09 -29.88
C ALA A 31 -16.31 -12.52 -28.41
N ALA A 32 -16.86 -13.71 -28.18
CA ALA A 32 -17.04 -14.25 -26.82
C ALA A 32 -15.69 -14.44 -26.11
N LEU A 33 -14.70 -14.99 -26.79
CA LEU A 33 -13.36 -15.17 -26.23
C LEU A 33 -12.68 -13.82 -25.93
N ALA A 34 -12.83 -12.83 -26.80
CA ALA A 34 -12.31 -11.48 -26.58
C ALA A 34 -12.97 -10.81 -25.38
N CYS A 35 -14.30 -10.90 -25.24
CA CYS A 35 -15.02 -10.40 -24.08
C CYS A 35 -14.58 -11.07 -22.79
N MET A 36 -14.40 -12.40 -22.80
CA MET A 36 -13.92 -13.17 -21.65
C MET A 36 -12.51 -12.73 -21.23
N ALA A 37 -11.60 -12.56 -22.19
CA ALA A 37 -10.25 -12.09 -21.93
C ALA A 37 -10.25 -10.69 -21.32
N LEU A 38 -11.08 -9.78 -21.81
CA LEU A 38 -11.24 -8.44 -21.25
C LEU A 38 -11.78 -8.47 -19.81
N LEU A 39 -12.81 -9.26 -19.54
CA LEU A 39 -13.36 -9.43 -18.19
C LEU A 39 -12.33 -9.99 -17.22
N TRP A 40 -11.55 -10.96 -17.66
CA TRP A 40 -10.48 -11.53 -16.84
C TRP A 40 -9.38 -10.50 -16.56
N CYS A 41 -8.94 -9.72 -17.55
CA CYS A 41 -7.98 -8.65 -17.35
C CYS A 41 -8.49 -7.60 -16.34
N VAL A 42 -9.76 -7.22 -16.43
CA VAL A 42 -10.38 -6.29 -15.47
C VAL A 42 -10.39 -6.89 -14.07
N ALA A 43 -10.75 -8.18 -13.94
CA ALA A 43 -10.75 -8.88 -12.65
C ALA A 43 -9.37 -8.95 -12.02
N VAL A 44 -8.33 -9.28 -12.81
CA VAL A 44 -6.93 -9.29 -12.35
C VAL A 44 -6.49 -7.90 -11.90
N CYS A 45 -6.77 -6.86 -12.68
CA CYS A 45 -6.42 -5.49 -12.31
C CYS A 45 -7.16 -5.02 -11.04
N HIS A 46 -8.43 -5.39 -10.88
CA HIS A 46 -9.21 -5.06 -9.70
C HIS A 46 -8.67 -5.78 -8.45
N SER A 47 -8.43 -7.09 -8.56
CA SER A 47 -7.84 -7.89 -7.49
C SER A 47 -6.47 -7.36 -7.07
N ALA A 48 -5.61 -6.99 -8.03
CA ALA A 48 -4.31 -6.40 -7.75
C ALA A 48 -4.41 -5.07 -6.99
N ARG A 49 -5.42 -4.23 -7.32
CA ARG A 49 -5.64 -2.97 -6.60
C ARG A 49 -6.09 -3.20 -5.15
N GLN A 50 -7.01 -4.13 -4.94
CA GLN A 50 -7.46 -4.50 -3.60
C GLN A 50 -6.32 -5.09 -2.77
N GLY A 51 -5.56 -6.01 -3.35
CA GLY A 51 -4.39 -6.60 -2.70
C GLY A 51 -3.34 -5.56 -2.31
N LYS A 52 -3.04 -4.60 -3.20
CA LYS A 52 -2.13 -3.49 -2.85
C LYS A 52 -2.63 -2.64 -1.68
N ALA A 53 -3.93 -2.38 -1.61
CA ALA A 53 -4.51 -1.64 -0.49
C ALA A 53 -4.37 -2.41 0.83
N ALA A 54 -4.70 -3.71 0.83
CA ALA A 54 -4.54 -4.57 2.00
C ALA A 54 -3.08 -4.65 2.47
N VAL A 55 -2.13 -4.78 1.52
CA VAL A 55 -0.69 -4.76 1.84
C VAL A 55 -0.27 -3.45 2.50
N LYS A 56 -0.77 -2.32 1.99
CA LYS A 56 -0.46 -1.00 2.55
C LYS A 56 -0.97 -0.87 4.00
N GLU A 57 -2.18 -1.34 4.29
CA GLU A 57 -2.72 -1.29 5.67
C GLU A 57 -1.88 -2.13 6.64
N VAL A 58 -1.58 -3.38 6.27
CA VAL A 58 -0.71 -4.25 7.09
C VAL A 58 0.68 -3.65 7.27
N ALA A 59 1.25 -3.05 6.21
CA ALA A 59 2.56 -2.41 6.30
C ALA A 59 2.56 -1.18 7.20
N LYS A 60 1.45 -0.42 7.26
CA LYS A 60 1.27 0.71 8.18
C LYS A 60 1.20 0.24 9.63
N GLU A 61 0.42 -0.80 9.93
CA GLU A 61 0.36 -1.39 11.27
C GLU A 61 1.74 -1.89 11.71
N ASN A 62 2.42 -2.63 10.84
CA ASN A 62 3.79 -3.11 11.09
C ASN A 62 4.79 -1.96 11.31
N LEU A 63 4.62 -0.82 10.63
CA LEU A 63 5.46 0.36 10.85
C LEU A 63 5.22 0.96 12.24
N CYS A 64 3.95 1.12 12.64
CA CYS A 64 3.60 1.62 13.96
C CYS A 64 4.21 0.75 15.06
N GLU A 65 4.01 -0.57 14.98
CA GLU A 65 4.58 -1.51 15.94
C GLU A 65 6.11 -1.52 15.95
N ALA A 66 6.77 -1.39 14.78
CA ALA A 66 8.22 -1.33 14.69
C ALA A 66 8.76 -0.06 15.36
N VAL A 67 8.12 1.08 15.15
CA VAL A 67 8.50 2.35 15.78
C VAL A 67 8.33 2.26 17.30
N GLU A 68 7.15 1.84 17.78
CA GLU A 68 6.88 1.73 19.21
C GLU A 68 7.89 0.80 19.91
N LEU A 69 8.14 -0.36 19.34
CA LEU A 69 9.05 -1.36 19.88
C LEU A 69 10.50 -0.84 19.95
N GLU A 70 10.99 -0.20 18.88
CA GLU A 70 12.38 0.26 18.85
C GLU A 70 12.59 1.51 19.73
N LEU A 71 11.58 2.36 19.87
CA LEU A 71 11.62 3.46 20.83
C LEU A 71 11.68 2.93 22.26
N ASP A 72 10.88 1.93 22.62
CA ASP A 72 10.89 1.34 23.95
C ASP A 72 12.24 0.64 24.25
N ARG A 73 12.75 -0.13 23.30
CA ARG A 73 14.08 -0.76 23.42
C ARG A 73 15.20 0.26 23.61
N GLU A 74 15.14 1.40 22.92
CA GLU A 74 16.16 2.43 23.06
C GLU A 74 16.09 3.10 24.42
N PHE A 75 14.90 3.37 24.94
CA PHE A 75 14.71 3.88 26.30
C PHE A 75 15.24 2.91 27.35
N GLU A 76 14.97 1.60 27.23
CA GLU A 76 15.51 0.57 28.12
C GLU A 76 17.03 0.50 28.04
N ARG A 77 17.60 0.53 26.81
CA ARG A 77 19.06 0.49 26.60
C ARG A 77 19.78 1.65 27.25
N MET A 78 19.21 2.84 27.13
CA MET A 78 19.78 4.06 27.70
C MET A 78 19.47 4.23 29.18
N LYS A 79 18.62 3.37 29.76
CA LYS A 79 18.16 3.45 31.16
C LYS A 79 17.54 4.80 31.49
N ILE A 80 16.82 5.41 30.55
CA ILE A 80 16.14 6.68 30.74
C ILE A 80 14.93 6.43 31.65
N PRO A 81 14.86 7.07 32.84
CA PRO A 81 13.70 6.93 33.70
C PRO A 81 12.51 7.63 33.04
N TYR A 82 11.55 6.85 32.57
CA TYR A 82 10.31 7.38 32.00
C TYR A 82 9.23 7.36 33.07
N SER A 83 8.88 8.51 33.61
CA SER A 83 7.71 8.64 34.48
C SER A 83 6.58 9.30 33.67
N ARG A 84 5.44 8.63 33.62
CA ARG A 84 4.22 9.15 32.99
C ARG A 84 3.63 10.24 33.91
N PHE A 85 3.78 11.49 33.55
CA PHE A 85 3.02 12.56 34.19
C PHE A 85 1.66 12.66 33.51
N PHE A 86 0.62 12.16 34.18
CA PHE A 86 -0.77 12.50 33.83
C PHE A 86 -1.08 13.90 34.41
N GLY A 87 -0.73 14.93 33.65
CA GLY A 87 -1.26 16.27 33.95
C GLY A 87 -2.75 16.31 33.63
N GLU A 88 -3.50 17.21 34.28
CA GLU A 88 -4.89 17.50 33.90
C GLU A 88 -4.93 17.76 32.38
N LYS A 89 -5.76 16.99 31.68
CA LYS A 89 -5.94 17.12 30.23
C LYS A 89 -6.54 18.48 29.90
N LYS A 90 -5.71 19.46 29.68
CA LYS A 90 -6.11 20.63 28.89
C LYS A 90 -6.19 20.19 27.44
N HIS A 91 -7.38 19.96 26.93
CA HIS A 91 -7.67 19.46 25.59
C HIS A 91 -7.08 20.28 24.42
N THR A 92 -6.39 21.38 24.70
CA THR A 92 -5.87 22.31 23.68
C THR A 92 -4.36 22.47 23.70
N LYS A 93 -3.66 21.96 24.73
CA LYS A 93 -2.23 22.16 24.90
C LYS A 93 -1.54 20.87 25.38
N ARG A 94 -0.32 20.67 24.93
CA ARG A 94 0.57 19.58 25.32
C ARG A 94 1.90 20.13 25.79
N LEU A 95 2.51 19.45 26.75
CA LEU A 95 3.86 19.77 27.22
C LEU A 95 4.86 18.94 26.42
N SER A 96 5.81 19.58 25.76
CA SER A 96 6.95 18.94 25.11
C SER A 96 8.22 19.29 25.87
N VAL A 97 9.10 18.29 26.05
CA VAL A 97 10.40 18.41 26.71
C VAL A 97 11.47 18.27 25.66
N THR A 98 12.32 19.29 25.52
CA THR A 98 13.45 19.29 24.60
C THR A 98 14.72 19.67 25.36
N GLU A 99 15.88 19.60 24.72
CA GLU A 99 17.15 20.10 25.28
C GLU A 99 17.09 21.58 25.70
N LYS A 100 16.28 22.38 25.01
CA LYS A 100 16.11 23.80 25.27
C LYS A 100 15.11 24.09 26.40
N GLY A 101 14.50 23.06 26.99
CA GLY A 101 13.57 23.18 28.10
C GLY A 101 12.18 22.57 27.83
N MET A 102 11.22 22.97 28.66
CA MET A 102 9.82 22.57 28.50
C MET A 102 9.05 23.62 27.70
N PHE A 103 8.32 23.18 26.71
CA PHE A 103 7.50 24.05 25.86
C PHE A 103 6.04 23.59 25.90
N GLU A 104 5.14 24.59 26.00
CA GLU A 104 3.71 24.36 25.88
C GLU A 104 3.32 24.46 24.38
N VAL A 105 2.87 23.36 23.79
CA VAL A 105 2.51 23.28 22.38
C VAL A 105 1.00 23.24 22.22
N MET A 106 0.47 24.07 21.32
CA MET A 106 -0.94 23.99 20.93
C MET A 106 -1.18 22.71 20.13
N ILE A 107 -2.20 21.96 20.53
CA ILE A 107 -2.58 20.73 19.81
C ILE A 107 -3.26 21.13 18.50
N ASP A 108 -2.69 20.67 17.39
CA ASP A 108 -3.26 20.79 16.06
C ASP A 108 -4.01 19.51 15.71
N SER A 109 -5.34 19.55 15.73
CA SER A 109 -6.18 18.39 15.49
C SER A 109 -5.97 17.77 14.09
N VAL A 110 -5.58 18.54 13.09
CA VAL A 110 -5.32 18.05 11.74
C VAL A 110 -4.02 17.23 11.74
N LYS A 111 -2.97 17.73 12.36
CA LYS A 111 -1.70 17.02 12.47
C LYS A 111 -1.79 15.79 13.37
N GLU A 112 -2.63 15.83 14.42
CA GLU A 112 -2.91 14.66 15.25
C GLU A 112 -3.52 13.50 14.46
N THR A 113 -4.40 13.76 13.50
CA THR A 113 -4.96 12.70 12.63
C THR A 113 -3.93 12.11 11.69
N GLN A 114 -2.83 12.83 11.45
CA GLN A 114 -1.69 12.38 10.63
C GLN A 114 -0.55 11.81 11.48
N ALA A 115 -0.72 11.65 12.79
CA ALA A 115 0.26 10.99 13.61
C ALA A 115 0.26 9.48 13.39
N LEU A 116 1.44 8.87 13.49
CA LEU A 116 1.59 7.41 13.35
C LEU A 116 0.98 6.68 14.57
N TYR A 117 1.06 7.30 15.72
CA TYR A 117 0.61 6.81 17.03
C TYR A 117 0.13 7.99 17.89
N SER A 118 -0.28 7.72 19.14
CA SER A 118 -0.62 8.80 20.07
C SER A 118 0.61 9.62 20.43
N LEU A 119 0.66 10.89 19.96
CA LEU A 119 1.78 11.79 20.21
C LEU A 119 1.92 12.18 21.70
N GLU A 120 0.89 11.99 22.50
CA GLU A 120 0.93 12.32 23.94
C GLU A 120 2.01 11.54 24.71
N VAL A 121 2.23 10.28 24.34
CA VAL A 121 3.19 9.39 25.02
C VAL A 121 4.44 9.17 24.18
N MET A 122 4.24 8.73 22.95
CA MET A 122 5.35 8.33 22.08
C MET A 122 6.07 9.53 21.50
N GLY A 123 5.35 10.63 21.20
CA GLY A 123 5.96 11.87 20.72
C GLY A 123 6.95 12.46 21.73
N ALA A 124 6.65 12.40 23.04
CA ALA A 124 7.59 12.82 24.07
C ALA A 124 8.86 11.94 24.11
N LYS A 125 8.74 10.63 23.85
CA LYS A 125 9.93 9.75 23.74
C LYS A 125 10.79 10.15 22.55
N VAL A 126 10.15 10.43 21.41
CA VAL A 126 10.85 10.89 20.20
C VAL A 126 11.60 12.19 20.46
N ASP A 127 10.98 13.17 21.10
CA ASP A 127 11.62 14.44 21.48
C ASP A 127 12.88 14.21 22.32
N VAL A 128 12.79 13.33 23.32
CA VAL A 128 13.94 12.98 24.19
C VAL A 128 15.04 12.28 23.38
N LEU A 129 14.72 11.28 22.55
CA LEU A 129 15.72 10.55 21.79
C LEU A 129 16.44 11.43 20.75
N PHE A 130 15.74 12.37 20.14
CA PHE A 130 16.39 13.33 19.26
C PHE A 130 17.30 14.31 20.04
N SER A 131 16.92 14.67 21.26
CA SER A 131 17.75 15.51 22.10
C SER A 131 19.05 14.82 22.55
N LEU A 132 19.05 13.51 22.58
CA LEU A 132 20.20 12.67 22.91
C LEU A 132 20.97 12.15 21.69
N ASP A 133 20.59 12.60 20.48
CA ASP A 133 21.12 12.12 19.19
C ASP A 133 21.10 10.59 19.06
N SER A 134 19.99 9.99 19.53
CA SER A 134 19.87 8.54 19.71
C SER A 134 18.64 7.95 19.06
N PHE A 135 18.02 8.67 18.11
CA PHE A 135 16.83 8.19 17.42
C PHE A 135 17.14 6.96 16.54
N PRO A 136 16.52 5.78 16.78
CA PRO A 136 16.95 4.51 16.21
C PRO A 136 16.38 4.24 14.80
N LEU A 137 16.52 5.18 13.85
CA LEU A 137 15.89 5.11 12.54
C LEU A 137 16.25 3.84 11.75
N GLU A 138 17.54 3.44 11.76
CA GLU A 138 18.01 2.23 11.06
C GLU A 138 17.35 0.96 11.60
N ARG A 139 17.28 0.83 12.94
CA ARG A 139 16.65 -0.31 13.58
C ARG A 139 15.14 -0.37 13.35
N ILE A 140 14.49 0.80 13.33
CA ILE A 140 13.07 0.90 12.96
C ILE A 140 12.88 0.37 11.54
N TYR A 141 13.73 0.80 10.61
CA TYR A 141 13.65 0.35 9.22
C TYR A 141 13.88 -1.16 9.07
N ASP A 142 14.91 -1.69 9.73
CA ASP A 142 15.24 -3.13 9.68
C ASP A 142 14.11 -3.98 10.26
N ASN A 143 13.57 -3.60 11.42
CA ASN A 143 12.45 -4.29 12.07
C ASN A 143 11.19 -4.24 11.18
N TRP A 144 10.88 -3.07 10.62
CA TRP A 144 9.76 -2.92 9.70
C TRP A 144 9.93 -3.78 8.44
N GLN A 145 11.11 -3.79 7.85
CA GLN A 145 11.44 -4.64 6.69
C GLN A 145 11.29 -6.14 7.01
N GLU A 146 11.77 -6.58 8.16
CA GLU A 146 11.63 -7.96 8.58
C GLU A 146 10.16 -8.37 8.73
N ARG A 147 9.34 -7.53 9.34
CA ARG A 147 7.89 -7.75 9.48
C ARG A 147 7.19 -7.81 8.12
N ILE A 148 7.53 -6.91 7.19
CA ILE A 148 6.98 -6.94 5.84
C ILE A 148 7.38 -8.22 5.12
N LYS A 149 8.67 -8.63 5.17
CA LYS A 149 9.15 -9.86 4.53
C LYS A 149 8.47 -11.11 5.08
N ASN A 150 8.20 -11.15 6.38
CA ASN A 150 7.51 -12.27 7.03
C ASN A 150 6.03 -12.35 6.61
N SER A 151 5.41 -11.21 6.33
CA SER A 151 4.03 -11.16 5.85
C SER A 151 3.92 -11.28 4.32
N GLN A 152 4.92 -10.77 3.58
CA GLN A 152 4.89 -10.76 2.11
C GLN A 152 6.31 -10.68 1.50
N ASN A 153 6.63 -11.61 0.63
CA ASN A 153 7.88 -11.60 -0.13
C ASN A 153 7.85 -10.56 -1.27
N GLY A 154 9.01 -9.98 -1.62
CA GLY A 154 9.18 -9.15 -2.82
C GLY A 154 8.57 -7.76 -2.76
N VAL A 155 8.46 -7.19 -1.57
CA VAL A 155 8.02 -5.81 -1.34
C VAL A 155 9.25 -4.92 -1.16
N SER A 156 9.34 -3.85 -1.96
CA SER A 156 10.35 -2.79 -1.75
C SER A 156 9.77 -1.71 -0.85
N SER A 157 10.58 -1.23 0.11
CA SER A 157 10.17 -0.21 1.06
C SER A 157 11.25 0.83 1.30
N THR A 158 10.86 2.04 1.65
CA THR A 158 11.76 3.15 1.97
C THR A 158 11.16 4.00 3.07
N LEU A 159 11.98 4.42 4.03
CA LEU A 159 11.65 5.44 5.01
C LEU A 159 12.39 6.72 4.68
N PHE A 160 11.68 7.83 4.72
CA PHE A 160 12.21 9.18 4.63
C PHE A 160 11.86 9.94 5.89
N LEU A 161 12.88 10.34 6.65
CA LEU A 161 12.73 11.15 7.86
C LEU A 161 13.14 12.57 7.55
N LYS A 162 12.27 13.52 7.86
CA LYS A 162 12.53 14.95 7.78
C LYS A 162 12.31 15.58 9.15
N ARG A 163 13.34 16.24 9.69
CA ARG A 163 13.28 16.97 10.93
C ARG A 163 13.67 18.43 10.72
N THR A 164 12.88 19.35 11.23
CA THR A 164 13.18 20.78 11.24
C THR A 164 13.37 21.24 12.69
N PRO A 165 14.60 21.21 13.24
CA PRO A 165 14.83 21.57 14.63
C PRO A 165 14.36 23.01 14.93
N LEU A 166 13.87 23.24 16.16
CA LEU A 166 13.41 24.55 16.57
C LEU A 166 14.51 25.61 16.50
N GLY A 167 14.25 26.67 15.72
CA GLY A 167 15.18 27.79 15.54
C GLY A 167 16.26 27.52 14.48
N GLU A 168 16.13 26.47 13.70
CA GLU A 168 16.95 26.19 12.53
C GLU A 168 16.11 26.31 11.26
N ASP A 169 16.66 26.97 10.23
CA ASP A 169 16.00 27.11 8.93
C ASP A 169 16.25 25.90 8.04
N ALA A 170 17.27 25.09 8.36
CA ALA A 170 17.64 23.91 7.57
C ALA A 170 16.99 22.63 8.13
N ALA A 171 16.23 21.94 7.28
CA ALA A 171 15.73 20.62 7.60
C ALA A 171 16.84 19.56 7.48
N GLN A 172 16.91 18.67 8.45
CA GLN A 172 17.72 17.45 8.40
C GLN A 172 16.90 16.36 7.71
N GLU A 173 17.46 15.72 6.69
CA GLU A 173 16.79 14.68 5.91
C GLU A 173 17.61 13.40 5.92
N SER A 174 16.96 12.28 6.15
CA SER A 174 17.56 10.95 6.15
C SER A 174 16.72 9.97 5.35
N TYR A 175 17.35 9.17 4.51
CA TYR A 175 16.71 8.15 3.69
C TYR A 175 17.26 6.77 4.05
N LEU A 176 16.37 5.79 4.19
CA LEU A 176 16.73 4.38 4.35
C LEU A 176 15.91 3.54 3.36
N GLY A 177 16.60 2.70 2.61
CA GLY A 177 16.00 1.83 1.60
C GLY A 177 16.23 2.32 0.17
N ASP A 178 15.36 1.87 -0.75
CA ASP A 178 15.48 2.14 -2.18
C ASP A 178 14.82 3.49 -2.55
N SER A 179 15.62 4.52 -2.75
CA SER A 179 15.15 5.86 -3.12
C SER A 179 14.41 5.90 -4.47
N THR A 180 14.56 4.87 -5.31
CA THR A 180 13.91 4.82 -6.63
C THR A 180 12.40 4.63 -6.54
N ILE A 181 11.86 4.22 -5.38
CA ILE A 181 10.43 4.03 -5.17
C ILE A 181 9.72 5.24 -4.56
N CYS A 182 10.42 6.32 -4.27
CA CYS A 182 9.89 7.52 -3.61
C CYS A 182 9.00 8.36 -4.55
N PHE A 183 7.90 7.78 -5.01
CA PHE A 183 6.87 8.46 -5.80
C PHE A 183 5.57 8.56 -5.01
N PRO A 184 4.73 9.61 -5.24
CA PRO A 184 3.46 9.78 -4.52
C PRO A 184 2.51 8.58 -4.58
N GLN A 185 2.52 7.83 -5.69
CA GLN A 185 1.71 6.61 -5.86
C GLN A 185 2.14 5.44 -4.95
N ASN A 186 3.39 5.43 -4.51
CA ASN A 186 3.96 4.41 -3.62
C ASN A 186 3.93 4.86 -2.16
N GLU A 187 3.53 6.09 -1.88
CA GLU A 187 3.43 6.62 -0.53
C GLU A 187 2.42 5.78 0.27
N LEU A 188 2.89 5.30 1.42
CA LEU A 188 2.09 4.62 2.41
C LEU A 188 1.40 5.64 3.31
N GLY A 189 2.13 6.68 3.65
CA GLY A 189 1.66 7.81 4.41
C GLY A 189 2.81 8.68 4.92
N THR A 190 2.44 9.88 5.33
CA THR A 190 3.32 10.86 5.96
C THR A 190 2.82 11.11 7.38
N TYR A 191 3.66 10.89 8.38
CA TYR A 191 3.29 10.83 9.79
C TYR A 191 4.13 11.78 10.63
N TYR A 192 3.48 12.50 11.54
CA TYR A 192 4.16 13.25 12.59
C TYR A 192 4.58 12.30 13.71
N LEU A 193 5.82 12.42 14.18
CA LEU A 193 6.38 11.56 15.23
C LEU A 193 6.55 12.23 16.58
N ASP A 194 6.70 13.55 16.63
CA ASP A 194 7.03 14.32 17.83
C ASP A 194 5.89 15.24 18.27
N CYS A 195 5.95 15.68 19.54
CA CYS A 195 4.95 16.56 20.11
C CYS A 195 4.92 17.95 19.49
N MET A 196 6.04 18.40 18.92
CA MET A 196 6.22 19.73 18.34
C MET A 196 5.86 19.79 16.85
N TYR A 197 5.53 18.64 16.23
CA TYR A 197 5.28 18.50 14.78
C TYR A 197 6.47 18.94 13.90
N THR A 198 7.67 18.78 14.41
CA THR A 198 8.93 19.15 13.73
C THR A 198 9.55 17.97 13.01
N THR A 199 9.15 16.75 13.37
CA THR A 199 9.67 15.49 12.82
C THR A 199 8.59 14.78 12.04
N VAL A 200 8.85 14.53 10.77
CA VAL A 200 7.94 13.89 9.83
C VAL A 200 8.59 12.64 9.26
N LEU A 201 7.90 11.52 9.35
CA LEU A 201 8.28 10.25 8.74
C LEU A 201 7.38 9.97 7.55
N THR A 202 7.95 9.86 6.36
CA THR A 202 7.23 9.42 5.17
C THR A 202 7.67 8.00 4.82
N ALA A 203 6.70 7.11 4.72
CA ALA A 203 6.94 5.72 4.33
C ALA A 203 6.50 5.49 2.90
N TYR A 204 7.32 4.78 2.13
CA TYR A 204 7.03 4.36 0.76
C TYR A 204 7.03 2.85 0.68
N LEU A 205 6.09 2.30 -0.09
CA LEU A 205 5.93 0.86 -0.27
C LEU A 205 5.55 0.55 -1.71
N LEU A 206 6.32 -0.32 -2.35
CA LEU A 206 6.04 -0.84 -3.69
C LEU A 206 5.82 -2.35 -3.61
N PRO A 207 4.56 -2.81 -3.49
CA PRO A 207 4.23 -4.23 -3.57
C PRO A 207 4.43 -4.74 -4.99
N ALA A 208 4.96 -5.96 -5.15
CA ALA A 208 5.04 -6.60 -6.45
C ALA A 208 3.62 -6.87 -6.99
N PHE A 209 3.37 -6.52 -8.25
CA PHE A 209 2.05 -6.66 -8.89
C PHE A 209 1.49 -8.08 -8.77
N TRP A 210 2.31 -9.08 -9.11
CA TRP A 210 1.88 -10.47 -9.16
C TRP A 210 1.52 -11.07 -7.79
N GLN A 211 2.10 -10.54 -6.72
CA GLN A 211 1.82 -10.97 -5.35
C GLN A 211 0.57 -10.29 -4.78
N SER A 212 0.19 -9.15 -5.35
CA SER A 212 -1.03 -8.43 -4.96
C SER A 212 -2.30 -9.02 -5.58
N VAL A 213 -2.17 -9.96 -6.53
CA VAL A 213 -3.32 -10.59 -7.19
C VAL A 213 -3.79 -11.80 -6.39
N ASP A 214 -5.07 -11.83 -6.03
CA ASP A 214 -5.71 -13.06 -5.55
C ASP A 214 -5.96 -14.01 -6.75
N TRP A 215 -4.98 -14.86 -7.01
CA TRP A 215 -5.02 -15.82 -8.09
C TRP A 215 -6.15 -16.85 -7.94
N THR A 216 -6.51 -17.21 -6.72
CA THR A 216 -7.58 -18.19 -6.46
C THR A 216 -8.90 -17.69 -7.01
N SER A 217 -9.31 -16.49 -6.62
CA SER A 217 -10.55 -15.87 -7.10
C SER A 217 -10.53 -15.59 -8.59
N THR A 218 -9.38 -15.16 -9.15
CA THR A 218 -9.28 -14.89 -10.59
C THR A 218 -9.35 -16.16 -11.44
N TRP A 219 -8.77 -17.28 -10.99
CA TRP A 219 -8.89 -18.58 -11.66
C TRP A 219 -10.29 -19.15 -11.57
N ILE A 220 -10.97 -19.05 -10.43
CA ILE A 220 -12.36 -19.51 -10.28
C ILE A 220 -13.27 -18.77 -11.27
N LEU A 221 -13.10 -17.45 -11.40
CA LEU A 221 -13.87 -16.64 -12.34
C LEU A 221 -13.63 -17.08 -13.79
N LEU A 222 -12.36 -17.30 -14.17
CA LEU A 222 -12.01 -17.77 -15.52
C LEU A 222 -12.62 -19.14 -15.83
N LEU A 223 -12.50 -20.09 -14.91
CA LEU A 223 -13.07 -21.42 -15.06
C LEU A 223 -14.61 -21.39 -15.15
N SER A 224 -15.25 -20.54 -14.37
CA SER A 224 -16.71 -20.34 -14.42
C SER A 224 -17.17 -19.80 -15.77
N CYS A 225 -16.43 -18.85 -16.34
CA CYS A 225 -16.72 -18.31 -17.69
C CYS A 225 -16.54 -19.37 -18.76
N VAL A 226 -15.47 -20.16 -18.70
CA VAL A 226 -15.22 -21.28 -19.64
C VAL A 226 -16.34 -22.31 -19.57
N TRP A 227 -16.79 -22.66 -18.34
CA TRP A 227 -17.86 -23.62 -18.12
C TRP A 227 -19.20 -23.13 -18.71
N LEU A 228 -19.53 -21.86 -18.52
CA LEU A 228 -20.72 -21.25 -19.12
C LEU A 228 -20.68 -21.30 -20.65
N ILE A 229 -19.54 -20.99 -21.25
CA ILE A 229 -19.39 -21.05 -22.72
C ILE A 229 -19.60 -22.48 -23.24
N LEU A 230 -19.01 -23.48 -22.56
CA LEU A 230 -19.18 -24.88 -22.92
C LEU A 230 -20.60 -25.39 -22.71
N PHE A 231 -21.33 -24.87 -21.73
CA PHE A 231 -22.69 -25.28 -21.46
C PHE A 231 -23.71 -24.74 -22.50
N PHE A 232 -23.44 -23.57 -23.08
CA PHE A 232 -24.31 -22.94 -24.08
C PHE A 232 -23.84 -23.17 -25.54
N SER A 233 -22.79 -23.93 -25.77
CA SER A 233 -22.33 -24.32 -27.13
C SER A 233 -22.90 -25.66 -27.55
#